data_d1420c1e8ed0691821e715c38262c2ab
#
_entry.id   d1420c1e8ed0691821e715c38262c2ab
#
_cell.length_a   1.000
_cell.length_b   1.000
_cell.length_c   1.000
_cell.angle_alpha   90.00
_cell.angle_beta   90.00
_cell.angle_gamma   90.00
#
_symmetry.space_group_name_H-M   'P 1'
#
loop_
_entity.id
_entity.type
_entity.pdbx_description
1 polymer ?
#
loop_
_entity_poly.entity_id
_entity_poly.type
_entity_poly.pdbx_seq_one_letter_code
_entity_poly.pdbx_strand_id
1 'polypeptide(L)'
;CSFCQICSWQEECEKIWIKEDNLNQVGGLTRVHLKKLLEIKINNATKLSKQDSTKILKGFRKEISHKLITQAKLQKEYEKTNVPVHQPNPNNLNGIKGFNSLPEPTACDLYFDIESVEDHIYPGGLEYLFGIYYVENDKEKFKAFWAHNKDEEKKIIINFFEFTKSHFKKYPLS
;
A
#
# COMPACT_ATOMS: atom_id res chain seq x y z
N CYS A 1 -13.99 11.36 6.17
CA CYS A 1 -14.71 11.78 4.97
C CYS A 1 -13.94 11.30 3.75
N SER A 2 -14.62 10.82 2.69
CA SER A 2 -13.95 10.39 1.44
C SER A 2 -13.19 11.53 0.74
N PHE A 3 -13.48 12.76 1.10
CA PHE A 3 -12.83 13.96 0.56
C PHE A 3 -11.71 14.52 1.45
N CYS A 4 -11.33 13.86 2.54
CA CYS A 4 -10.31 14.38 3.46
C CYS A 4 -8.97 14.66 2.74
N GLN A 5 -8.57 13.81 1.80
CA GLN A 5 -7.30 13.95 1.07
C GLN A 5 -7.20 15.22 0.21
N ILE A 6 -8.32 15.82 -0.16
CA ILE A 6 -8.40 17.05 -0.96
C ILE A 6 -9.04 18.21 -0.19
N CYS A 7 -9.28 18.03 1.11
CA CYS A 7 -9.97 19.02 1.95
C CYS A 7 -8.97 20.00 2.57
N SER A 8 -9.21 21.30 2.37
CA SER A 8 -8.37 22.36 2.96
C SER A 8 -8.34 22.35 4.51
N TRP A 9 -9.28 21.68 5.15
CA TRP A 9 -9.37 21.55 6.61
C TRP A 9 -8.75 20.25 7.15
N GLN A 10 -8.11 19.45 6.31
CA GLN A 10 -7.57 18.15 6.72
C GLN A 10 -6.64 18.28 7.92
N GLU A 11 -5.67 19.18 7.87
CA GLU A 11 -4.68 19.37 8.94
C GLU A 11 -5.32 19.80 10.27
N GLU A 12 -6.33 20.66 10.22
CA GLU A 12 -7.05 21.10 11.44
C GLU A 12 -7.87 19.94 12.03
N CYS A 13 -8.53 19.13 11.18
CA CYS A 13 -9.22 17.94 11.64
C CYS A 13 -8.27 16.93 12.28
N GLU A 14 -7.10 16.72 11.71
CA GLU A 14 -6.09 15.81 12.24
C GLU A 14 -5.57 16.27 13.62
N LYS A 15 -5.31 17.55 13.79
CA LYS A 15 -4.93 18.13 15.11
C LYS A 15 -6.01 17.87 16.17
N ILE A 16 -7.28 18.06 15.81
CA ILE A 16 -8.42 17.79 16.70
C ILE A 16 -8.48 16.30 17.02
N TRP A 17 -8.36 15.42 16.02
CA TRP A 17 -8.41 13.96 16.24
C TRP A 17 -7.28 13.46 17.15
N ILE A 18 -6.09 14.00 17.00
CA ILE A 18 -4.96 13.68 17.89
C ILE A 18 -5.26 14.13 19.32
N LYS A 19 -5.70 15.39 19.48
CA LYS A 19 -6.03 15.97 20.81
C LYS A 19 -7.14 15.20 21.54
N GLU A 20 -8.13 14.72 20.80
CA GLU A 20 -9.28 13.99 21.34
C GLU A 20 -9.07 12.47 21.45
N ASP A 21 -7.91 11.96 21.07
CA ASP A 21 -7.67 10.52 20.93
C ASP A 21 -8.72 9.84 20.04
N ASN A 22 -9.12 10.49 18.95
CA ASN A 22 -10.25 10.14 18.12
C ASN A 22 -9.98 8.87 17.30
N LEU A 23 -10.99 7.99 17.16
CA LEU A 23 -10.89 6.77 16.36
C LEU A 23 -10.57 7.04 14.87
N ASN A 24 -10.92 8.21 14.34
CA ASN A 24 -10.66 8.54 12.93
C ASN A 24 -9.16 8.60 12.58
N GLN A 25 -8.28 8.73 13.56
CA GLN A 25 -6.83 8.65 13.34
C GLN A 25 -6.32 7.22 13.10
N VAL A 26 -7.12 6.19 13.41
CA VAL A 26 -6.69 4.79 13.24
C VAL A 26 -6.71 4.40 11.76
N GLY A 27 -5.55 4.07 11.23
CA GLY A 27 -5.37 3.70 9.83
C GLY A 27 -6.24 2.52 9.41
N GLY A 28 -6.92 2.66 8.27
CA GLY A 28 -7.83 1.64 7.73
C GLY A 28 -9.20 1.56 8.39
N LEU A 29 -9.53 2.47 9.31
CA LEU A 29 -10.84 2.57 9.93
C LEU A 29 -11.81 3.28 8.98
N THR A 30 -12.96 2.63 8.70
CA THR A 30 -14.02 3.20 7.86
C THR A 30 -15.17 3.74 8.73
N ARG A 31 -16.09 4.52 8.14
CA ARG A 31 -17.31 5.00 8.83
C ARG A 31 -18.17 3.87 9.37
N VAL A 32 -18.25 2.75 8.66
CA VAL A 32 -18.98 1.57 9.12
C VAL A 32 -18.31 0.97 10.36
N HIS A 33 -17.00 0.90 10.34
CA HIS A 33 -16.22 0.42 11.49
C HIS A 33 -16.37 1.35 12.70
N LEU A 34 -16.31 2.67 12.46
CA LEU A 34 -16.49 3.68 13.51
C LEU A 34 -17.85 3.51 14.23
N LYS A 35 -18.94 3.42 13.46
CA LYS A 35 -20.29 3.21 14.01
C LYS A 35 -20.36 1.97 14.89
N LYS A 36 -19.84 0.83 14.42
CA LYS A 36 -19.82 -0.43 15.16
C LYS A 36 -18.97 -0.36 16.45
N LEU A 37 -17.83 0.34 16.41
CA LEU A 37 -16.99 0.53 17.60
C LEU A 37 -17.71 1.36 18.67
N LEU A 38 -18.41 2.42 18.27
CA LEU A 38 -19.20 3.24 19.17
C LEU A 38 -20.37 2.45 19.81
N GLU A 39 -21.05 1.59 19.05
CA GLU A 39 -22.11 0.70 19.55
C GLU A 39 -21.62 -0.23 20.67
N ILE A 40 -20.36 -0.68 20.60
CA ILE A 40 -19.72 -1.52 21.64
C ILE A 40 -18.91 -0.70 22.65
N LYS A 41 -19.13 0.63 22.73
CA LYS A 41 -18.52 1.57 23.67
C LYS A 41 -17.00 1.72 23.56
N ILE A 42 -16.42 1.38 22.43
CA ILE A 42 -15.04 1.71 22.06
C ILE A 42 -15.08 3.04 21.31
N ASN A 43 -14.84 4.14 22.02
CA ASN A 43 -15.07 5.49 21.51
C ASN A 43 -13.78 6.31 21.27
N ASN A 44 -12.60 5.73 21.52
CA ASN A 44 -11.33 6.36 21.23
C ASN A 44 -10.24 5.35 20.85
N ALA A 45 -9.12 5.84 20.27
CA ALA A 45 -8.04 5.00 19.78
C ALA A 45 -7.32 4.25 20.91
N THR A 46 -7.16 4.87 22.07
CA THR A 46 -6.56 4.22 23.24
C THR A 46 -7.39 3.05 23.75
N LYS A 47 -8.72 3.17 23.79
CA LYS A 47 -9.57 2.01 24.16
C LYS A 47 -9.49 0.89 23.12
N LEU A 48 -9.41 1.22 21.84
CA LEU A 48 -9.25 0.24 20.78
C LEU A 48 -7.89 -0.47 20.90
N SER A 49 -6.81 0.26 21.13
CA SER A 49 -5.46 -0.31 21.28
C SER A 49 -5.31 -1.25 22.48
N LYS A 50 -6.11 -1.06 23.53
CA LYS A 50 -6.12 -1.93 24.73
C LYS A 50 -6.93 -3.22 24.55
N GLN A 51 -7.64 -3.39 23.42
CA GLN A 51 -8.37 -4.63 23.17
C GLN A 51 -7.40 -5.78 22.93
N ASP A 52 -7.84 -6.98 23.30
CA ASP A 52 -7.12 -8.22 22.99
C ASP A 52 -7.25 -8.53 21.48
N SER A 53 -6.13 -8.50 20.77
CA SER A 53 -6.10 -8.73 19.32
C SER A 53 -6.43 -10.18 18.92
N THR A 54 -6.43 -11.11 19.87
CA THR A 54 -6.84 -12.49 19.64
C THR A 54 -8.36 -12.66 19.66
N LYS A 55 -9.08 -11.72 20.28
CA LYS A 55 -10.55 -11.72 20.37
C LYS A 55 -11.20 -10.99 19.21
N ILE A 56 -12.38 -11.45 18.84
CA ILE A 56 -13.17 -10.83 17.78
C ILE A 56 -14.09 -9.77 18.42
N LEU A 57 -13.99 -8.54 17.94
CA LEU A 57 -14.91 -7.48 18.35
C LEU A 57 -16.33 -7.78 17.85
N LYS A 58 -17.32 -7.54 18.71
CA LYS A 58 -18.74 -7.78 18.37
C LYS A 58 -19.12 -7.02 17.09
N GLY A 59 -19.67 -7.74 16.11
CA GLY A 59 -20.09 -7.18 14.82
C GLY A 59 -18.97 -7.04 13.77
N PHE A 60 -17.75 -7.53 14.06
CA PHE A 60 -16.64 -7.51 13.13
C PHE A 60 -16.25 -8.91 12.66
N ARG A 61 -15.66 -9.02 11.47
CA ARG A 61 -14.93 -10.23 11.05
C ARG A 61 -13.58 -10.30 11.77
N LYS A 62 -13.08 -11.51 11.97
CA LYS A 62 -11.82 -11.78 12.70
C LYS A 62 -10.65 -10.95 12.14
N GLU A 63 -10.47 -10.96 10.82
CA GLU A 63 -9.37 -10.28 10.15
C GLU A 63 -9.44 -8.75 10.35
N ILE A 64 -10.63 -8.18 10.25
CA ILE A 64 -10.85 -6.74 10.44
C ILE A 64 -10.64 -6.36 11.91
N SER A 65 -11.16 -7.15 12.83
CA SER A 65 -10.98 -6.94 14.28
C SER A 65 -9.49 -6.91 14.64
N HIS A 66 -8.76 -7.96 14.22
CA HIS A 66 -7.31 -8.06 14.43
C HIS A 66 -6.55 -6.87 13.81
N LYS A 67 -6.84 -6.55 12.56
CA LYS A 67 -6.19 -5.43 11.84
C LYS A 67 -6.37 -4.11 12.56
N LEU A 68 -7.60 -3.76 12.95
CA LEU A 68 -7.88 -2.46 13.58
C LEU A 68 -7.26 -2.35 14.98
N ILE A 69 -7.31 -3.43 15.78
CA ILE A 69 -6.69 -3.45 17.12
C ILE A 69 -5.17 -3.33 16.99
N THR A 70 -4.55 -4.12 16.10
CA THR A 70 -3.10 -4.08 15.89
C THR A 70 -2.66 -2.71 15.38
N GLN A 71 -3.37 -2.14 14.41
CA GLN A 71 -3.07 -0.81 13.90
C GLN A 71 -3.14 0.26 15.01
N ALA A 72 -4.18 0.24 15.84
CA ALA A 72 -4.29 1.16 16.97
C ALA A 72 -3.15 0.97 17.98
N LYS A 73 -2.71 -0.27 18.25
CA LYS A 73 -1.55 -0.54 19.13
C LYS A 73 -0.27 0.08 18.58
N LEU A 74 0.04 -0.18 17.32
CA LEU A 74 1.26 0.32 16.67
C LEU A 74 1.28 1.86 16.62
N GLN A 75 0.14 2.50 16.31
CA GLN A 75 0.04 3.96 16.31
C GLN A 75 0.24 4.54 17.72
N LYS A 76 -0.34 3.94 18.75
CA LYS A 76 -0.13 4.39 20.14
C LYS A 76 1.30 4.13 20.65
N GLU A 77 2.00 3.15 20.13
CA GLU A 77 3.40 2.94 20.41
C GLU A 77 4.26 4.01 19.71
N TYR A 78 4.00 4.31 18.46
CA TYR A 78 4.64 5.40 17.72
C TYR A 78 4.46 6.76 18.42
N GLU A 79 3.23 7.08 18.89
CA GLU A 79 2.97 8.32 19.63
C GLU A 79 3.84 8.48 20.89
N LYS A 80 4.19 7.37 21.56
CA LYS A 80 5.01 7.38 22.78
C LYS A 80 6.51 7.46 22.49
N THR A 81 6.95 6.76 21.46
CA THR A 81 8.38 6.53 21.18
C THR A 81 8.94 7.41 20.09
N ASN A 82 8.06 7.97 19.25
CA ASN A 82 8.39 8.65 18.00
C ASN A 82 9.27 7.79 17.04
N VAL A 83 9.23 6.46 17.22
CA VAL A 83 9.94 5.49 16.38
C VAL A 83 8.90 4.73 15.57
N PRO A 84 9.00 4.69 14.22
CA PRO A 84 8.10 3.92 13.39
C PRO A 84 8.14 2.43 13.76
N VAL A 85 6.97 1.87 14.06
CA VAL A 85 6.79 0.46 14.38
C VAL A 85 5.90 -0.22 13.36
N HIS A 86 6.20 -1.47 13.02
CA HIS A 86 5.43 -2.26 12.07
C HIS A 86 5.29 -3.70 12.55
N GLN A 87 4.25 -4.37 12.11
CA GLN A 87 4.02 -5.78 12.36
C GLN A 87 3.48 -6.44 11.10
N PRO A 88 4.12 -7.53 10.61
CA PRO A 88 3.56 -8.32 9.51
C PRO A 88 2.15 -8.81 9.85
N ASN A 89 1.24 -8.79 8.87
CA ASN A 89 -0.11 -9.30 9.08
C ASN A 89 -0.09 -10.84 9.17
N PRO A 90 -0.36 -11.45 10.33
CA PRO A 90 -0.26 -12.89 10.51
C PRO A 90 -1.27 -13.69 9.67
N ASN A 91 -2.36 -13.07 9.22
CA ASN A 91 -3.34 -13.74 8.36
C ASN A 91 -2.81 -14.03 6.95
N ASN A 92 -1.65 -13.48 6.59
CA ASN A 92 -0.99 -13.74 5.32
C ASN A 92 0.07 -14.86 5.43
N LEU A 93 0.36 -15.36 6.64
CA LEU A 93 1.39 -16.39 6.86
C LEU A 93 0.98 -17.77 6.34
N ASN A 94 -0.32 -18.04 6.19
CA ASN A 94 -0.85 -19.34 5.78
C ASN A 94 -1.37 -19.37 4.33
N GLY A 95 -1.12 -18.32 3.54
CA GLY A 95 -1.64 -18.23 2.19
C GLY A 95 -0.60 -17.64 1.22
N ILE A 96 -0.79 -17.91 -0.06
CA ILE A 96 -0.05 -17.30 -1.17
C ILE A 96 -0.52 -15.84 -1.30
N LYS A 97 -0.13 -14.96 -0.35
CA LYS A 97 -0.48 -13.54 -0.35
C LYS A 97 0.64 -12.69 0.24
N GLY A 98 0.78 -11.47 -0.27
CA GLY A 98 1.80 -10.52 0.17
C GLY A 98 3.22 -11.06 -0.10
N PHE A 99 4.13 -10.87 0.81
CA PHE A 99 5.53 -11.29 0.65
C PHE A 99 5.70 -12.81 0.42
N ASN A 100 4.79 -13.64 0.93
CA ASN A 100 4.83 -15.08 0.72
C ASN A 100 4.47 -15.51 -0.71
N SER A 101 3.97 -14.62 -1.55
CA SER A 101 3.72 -14.87 -2.97
C SER A 101 4.83 -14.38 -3.89
N LEU A 102 5.85 -13.74 -3.33
CA LEU A 102 7.04 -13.39 -4.10
C LEU A 102 7.84 -14.66 -4.39
N PRO A 103 8.30 -14.85 -5.62
CA PRO A 103 9.22 -15.94 -5.93
C PRO A 103 10.56 -15.71 -5.22
N GLU A 104 11.35 -16.76 -5.12
CA GLU A 104 12.72 -16.63 -4.64
C GLU A 104 13.49 -15.66 -5.55
N PRO A 105 14.29 -14.74 -4.99
CA PRO A 105 15.08 -13.80 -5.78
C PRO A 105 16.06 -14.50 -6.71
N THR A 106 16.14 -14.03 -7.93
CA THR A 106 17.07 -14.55 -8.94
C THR A 106 17.95 -13.44 -9.51
N ALA A 107 19.08 -13.82 -10.10
CA ALA A 107 19.96 -12.86 -10.76
C ALA A 107 19.35 -12.21 -12.01
N CYS A 108 18.21 -12.72 -12.48
CA CYS A 108 17.50 -12.20 -13.66
C CYS A 108 16.25 -11.39 -13.32
N ASP A 109 16.02 -11.09 -12.05
CA ASP A 109 14.83 -10.34 -11.63
C ASP A 109 14.78 -8.96 -12.29
N LEU A 110 13.59 -8.62 -12.78
CA LEU A 110 13.25 -7.30 -13.30
C LEU A 110 12.21 -6.66 -12.38
N TYR A 111 12.52 -5.52 -11.83
CA TYR A 111 11.59 -4.72 -11.02
C TYR A 111 10.97 -3.67 -11.93
N PHE A 112 9.68 -3.82 -12.19
CA PHE A 112 8.95 -3.07 -13.20
C PHE A 112 7.89 -2.17 -12.57
N ASP A 113 7.80 -0.96 -13.08
CA ASP A 113 6.76 0.00 -12.71
C ASP A 113 6.27 0.79 -13.93
N ILE A 114 5.00 1.26 -13.86
CA ILE A 114 4.35 2.04 -14.93
C ILE A 114 3.81 3.33 -14.33
N GLU A 115 4.09 4.44 -15.01
CA GLU A 115 3.52 5.73 -14.69
C GLU A 115 2.54 6.16 -15.77
N SER A 116 1.39 6.67 -15.33
CA SER A 116 0.29 7.06 -16.22
C SER A 116 -0.31 8.41 -15.88
N VAL A 117 -0.96 9.03 -16.86
CA VAL A 117 -1.86 10.15 -16.66
C VAL A 117 -3.29 9.75 -17.01
N GLU A 118 -4.22 10.24 -16.21
CA GLU A 118 -5.64 9.93 -16.35
C GLU A 118 -6.30 10.68 -17.52
N ASP A 119 -7.47 10.19 -17.95
CA ASP A 119 -8.24 10.70 -19.08
C ASP A 119 -8.57 12.21 -18.98
N HIS A 120 -8.75 12.74 -17.78
CA HIS A 120 -9.03 14.17 -17.58
C HIS A 120 -7.82 15.10 -17.81
N ILE A 121 -6.60 14.55 -17.84
CA ILE A 121 -5.36 15.29 -18.15
C ILE A 121 -4.98 15.07 -19.61
N TYR A 122 -5.08 13.84 -20.07
CA TYR A 122 -4.79 13.45 -21.46
C TYR A 122 -5.95 12.61 -22.01
N PRO A 123 -6.65 13.03 -23.09
CA PRO A 123 -7.81 12.31 -23.61
C PRO A 123 -7.50 10.84 -23.92
N GLY A 124 -8.21 9.93 -23.26
CA GLY A 124 -7.99 8.49 -23.32
C GLY A 124 -6.89 7.97 -22.41
N GLY A 125 -6.39 8.81 -21.48
CA GLY A 125 -5.26 8.46 -20.61
C GLY A 125 -3.96 8.28 -21.39
N LEU A 126 -2.83 8.09 -20.75
CA LEU A 126 -1.54 7.77 -21.39
C LEU A 126 -0.63 7.06 -20.39
N GLU A 127 -0.16 5.86 -20.74
CA GLU A 127 0.94 5.21 -20.04
C GLU A 127 2.25 5.81 -20.56
N TYR A 128 2.78 6.82 -19.87
CA TYR A 128 3.87 7.65 -20.39
C TYR A 128 5.27 7.15 -20.04
N LEU A 129 5.40 6.27 -19.04
CA LEU A 129 6.68 5.72 -18.64
C LEU A 129 6.57 4.25 -18.20
N PHE A 130 7.41 3.42 -18.80
CA PHE A 130 7.71 2.08 -18.32
C PHE A 130 9.13 2.07 -17.76
N GLY A 131 9.28 1.87 -16.45
CA GLY A 131 10.54 1.83 -15.74
C GLY A 131 10.93 0.40 -15.38
N ILE A 132 12.18 0.01 -15.60
CA ILE A 132 12.73 -1.27 -15.18
C ILE A 132 14.03 -1.04 -14.42
N TYR A 133 14.07 -1.51 -13.17
CA TYR A 133 15.31 -1.66 -12.43
C TYR A 133 15.76 -3.12 -12.46
N TYR A 134 17.05 -3.38 -12.62
CA TYR A 134 17.64 -4.72 -12.62
C TYR A 134 19.12 -4.67 -12.27
N VAL A 135 19.65 -5.83 -11.88
CA VAL A 135 21.10 -5.97 -11.63
C VAL A 135 21.73 -6.76 -12.77
N GLU A 136 22.84 -6.30 -13.30
CA GLU A 136 23.60 -6.99 -14.33
C GLU A 136 25.10 -6.86 -14.07
N ASN A 137 25.81 -7.99 -13.93
CA ASN A 137 27.23 -8.05 -13.57
C ASN A 137 27.53 -7.28 -12.27
N ASP A 138 26.73 -7.51 -11.23
CA ASP A 138 26.78 -6.85 -9.92
C ASP A 138 26.64 -5.32 -9.97
N LYS A 139 26.07 -4.79 -11.03
CA LYS A 139 25.78 -3.37 -11.20
C LYS A 139 24.30 -3.13 -11.34
N GLU A 140 23.81 -2.20 -10.53
CA GLU A 140 22.46 -1.69 -10.63
C GLU A 140 22.27 -0.94 -11.95
N LYS A 141 21.17 -1.21 -12.64
CA LYS A 141 20.79 -0.57 -13.89
C LYS A 141 19.32 -0.16 -13.86
N PHE A 142 19.04 0.94 -14.51
CA PHE A 142 17.69 1.40 -14.74
C PHE A 142 17.48 1.64 -16.24
N LYS A 143 16.35 1.18 -16.76
CA LYS A 143 15.92 1.41 -18.15
C LYS A 143 14.54 2.03 -18.16
N ALA A 144 14.40 3.14 -18.86
CA ALA A 144 13.14 3.84 -19.05
C ALA A 144 12.72 3.82 -20.52
N PHE A 145 11.41 3.62 -20.73
CA PHE A 145 10.78 3.77 -22.05
C PHE A 145 9.72 4.86 -21.92
N TRP A 146 9.92 5.97 -22.60
CA TRP A 146 9.06 7.14 -22.54
C TRP A 146 8.12 7.20 -23.73
N ALA A 147 6.86 7.61 -23.49
CA ALA A 147 5.86 7.93 -24.49
C ALA A 147 5.25 9.30 -24.19
N HIS A 148 5.13 10.13 -25.23
CA HIS A 148 4.53 11.46 -25.15
C HIS A 148 3.17 11.55 -25.86
N ASN A 149 2.75 10.44 -26.49
CA ASN A 149 1.46 10.31 -27.20
C ASN A 149 1.09 8.83 -27.38
N LYS A 150 -0.14 8.56 -27.84
CA LYS A 150 -0.67 7.21 -28.01
C LYS A 150 0.10 6.32 -29.02
N ASP A 151 0.72 6.90 -30.01
CA ASP A 151 1.51 6.13 -30.97
C ASP A 151 2.87 5.72 -30.39
N GLU A 152 3.44 6.58 -29.54
CA GLU A 152 4.65 6.24 -28.79
C GLU A 152 4.36 5.24 -27.68
N GLU A 153 3.20 5.33 -27.00
CA GLU A 153 2.75 4.34 -26.02
C GLU A 153 2.75 2.93 -26.60
N LYS A 154 2.22 2.74 -27.82
CA LYS A 154 2.26 1.45 -28.52
C LYS A 154 3.70 0.98 -28.78
N LYS A 155 4.59 1.90 -29.12
CA LYS A 155 6.00 1.58 -29.38
C LYS A 155 6.75 1.18 -28.11
N ILE A 156 6.52 1.88 -26.99
CA ILE A 156 7.20 1.54 -25.74
C ILE A 156 6.78 0.19 -25.19
N ILE A 157 5.52 -0.22 -25.37
CA ILE A 157 5.05 -1.56 -25.04
C ILE A 157 5.83 -2.63 -25.82
N ILE A 158 6.00 -2.45 -27.13
CA ILE A 158 6.76 -3.38 -27.97
C ILE A 158 8.23 -3.43 -27.51
N ASN A 159 8.86 -2.27 -27.33
CA ASN A 159 10.25 -2.17 -26.91
C ASN A 159 10.47 -2.80 -25.51
N PHE A 160 9.51 -2.64 -24.60
CA PHE A 160 9.53 -3.28 -23.30
C PHE A 160 9.53 -4.81 -23.42
N PHE A 161 8.63 -5.39 -24.23
CA PHE A 161 8.58 -6.83 -24.45
C PHE A 161 9.82 -7.37 -25.17
N GLU A 162 10.38 -6.64 -26.11
CA GLU A 162 11.64 -7.02 -26.76
C GLU A 162 12.81 -7.02 -25.77
N PHE A 163 12.88 -6.02 -24.90
CA PHE A 163 13.87 -5.96 -23.85
C PHE A 163 13.74 -7.13 -22.88
N THR A 164 12.54 -7.38 -22.34
CA THR A 164 12.30 -8.48 -21.40
C THR A 164 12.61 -9.83 -22.01
N LYS A 165 12.20 -10.07 -23.24
CA LYS A 165 12.51 -11.29 -24.00
C LYS A 165 14.02 -11.48 -24.21
N SER A 166 14.72 -10.40 -24.53
CA SER A 166 16.19 -10.42 -24.69
C SER A 166 16.89 -10.71 -23.34
N HIS A 167 16.41 -10.09 -22.27
CA HIS A 167 16.93 -10.28 -20.92
C HIS A 167 16.78 -11.74 -20.45
N PHE A 168 15.59 -12.34 -20.56
CA PHE A 168 15.36 -13.74 -20.19
C PHE A 168 16.02 -14.77 -21.11
N LYS A 169 16.36 -14.41 -22.34
CA LYS A 169 17.23 -15.27 -23.17
C LYS A 169 18.66 -15.30 -22.66
N LYS A 170 19.15 -14.17 -22.15
CA LYS A 170 20.50 -14.04 -21.57
C LYS A 170 20.60 -14.73 -20.21
N TYR A 171 19.50 -14.67 -19.44
CA TYR A 171 19.39 -15.23 -18.08
C TYR A 171 18.17 -16.16 -18.05
N PRO A 172 18.29 -17.40 -18.56
CA PRO A 172 17.17 -18.32 -18.56
C PRO A 172 16.74 -18.62 -17.14
N LEU A 173 15.42 -18.60 -16.91
CA LEU A 173 14.83 -19.03 -15.64
C LEU A 173 15.19 -20.49 -15.43
N SER A 174 15.84 -20.79 -14.33
CA SER A 174 16.17 -22.17 -13.89
C SER A 174 14.93 -22.87 -13.32
#